data_e17406361d2046016b28e939fb64c58a
#
_entry.id   e17406361d2046016b28e939fb64c58a
#
_cell.length_a   1.000
_cell.length_b   1.000
_cell.length_c   1.000
_cell.angle_alpha   90.00
_cell.angle_beta   90.00
_cell.angle_gamma   90.00
#
_symmetry.space_group_name_H-M   'P 1'
#
loop_
_entity.id
_entity.type
_entity.pdbx_description
1 polymer ?
#
loop_
_entity_poly.entity_id
_entity_poly.type
_entity_poly.pdbx_seq_one_letter_code
_entity_poly.pdbx_strand_id
1 'polypeptide(L)'
;MTVFAENVAIKKALVKVYSSYQSFDYTSPWQFSQSDNSTATGFIIEGNKIITNAHAVLNSRFLQIRKDGDAKKYKAVVKFISEEYDLALIEVEDKSFFSGTTSLKLGPLPLIQEKLTVYGYPLGGDKLSTTQGIVSRMEHSIYTLTSKQFLIGQTDAAINSGNSGGPVVSNGKVVGVAFAGLSSADNIGYFIPVNILNNFLDDIKDGKYDGPPALGLELSELESHSHRRMLGIENREGGVLIKKVFQNSPFEGILQKNDVLMKLDNYPIEYDGTIEFRKNEKTDISYINQQKKYGDNLSYEIIRDKKTKTGNVKLQKKDIRFTVITDVPLETPPSYFIYGGLLFEPLTSNYLSAAIDSDAWIGSLISVRNKEDSYKDYKQLVVLVRVLPFDVNLGYSDLSNEVIIKVNGEKYEDFKDFTRKVKNVKSEFIVFENDRGDEIVLDVREVEAQKEQLMQNYNISSDMSSDIQ
;
A
#
# COMPACT_ATOMS: atom_id res chain seq x y z
N MET A 1 7.90 -37.00 -16.06
CA MET A 1 8.50 -37.08 -14.71
C MET A 1 7.49 -37.72 -13.78
N THR A 2 7.93 -38.59 -12.87
CA THR A 2 7.01 -39.13 -11.88
C THR A 2 6.70 -38.05 -10.86
N VAL A 3 5.50 -38.03 -10.27
CA VAL A 3 5.05 -37.08 -9.22
C VAL A 3 6.09 -36.95 -8.09
N PHE A 4 6.79 -38.01 -7.76
CA PHE A 4 7.86 -38.02 -6.78
C PHE A 4 9.07 -37.14 -7.17
N ALA A 5 9.53 -37.23 -8.41
CA ALA A 5 10.66 -36.39 -8.90
C ALA A 5 10.30 -34.92 -8.99
N GLU A 6 9.06 -34.60 -9.33
CA GLU A 6 8.53 -33.24 -9.35
C GLU A 6 8.50 -32.64 -7.96
N ASN A 7 7.98 -33.33 -6.96
CA ASN A 7 7.97 -32.90 -5.57
C ASN A 7 9.39 -32.67 -5.00
N VAL A 8 10.37 -33.48 -5.37
CA VAL A 8 11.78 -33.30 -4.97
C VAL A 8 12.36 -32.03 -5.59
N ALA A 9 12.06 -31.75 -6.85
CA ALA A 9 12.53 -30.54 -7.53
C ALA A 9 11.91 -29.27 -6.87
N ILE A 10 10.60 -29.30 -6.58
CA ILE A 10 9.93 -28.18 -5.91
C ILE A 10 10.57 -27.91 -4.53
N LYS A 11 10.76 -28.94 -3.70
CA LYS A 11 11.38 -28.79 -2.37
C LYS A 11 12.76 -28.12 -2.41
N LYS A 12 13.58 -28.43 -3.41
CA LYS A 12 14.91 -27.82 -3.58
C LYS A 12 14.86 -26.35 -3.99
N ALA A 13 13.71 -25.85 -4.42
CA ALA A 13 13.50 -24.44 -4.74
C ALA A 13 12.93 -23.64 -3.57
N LEU A 14 12.52 -24.30 -2.48
CA LEU A 14 11.88 -23.62 -1.35
C LEU A 14 12.89 -23.13 -0.32
N VAL A 15 12.58 -22.01 0.27
CA VAL A 15 13.36 -21.40 1.34
C VAL A 15 12.46 -20.98 2.49
N LYS A 16 12.93 -21.19 3.71
CA LYS A 16 12.32 -20.58 4.90
C LYS A 16 12.96 -19.21 5.12
N VAL A 17 12.14 -18.19 5.25
CA VAL A 17 12.52 -16.80 5.49
C VAL A 17 12.41 -16.50 6.98
N TYR A 18 13.40 -15.83 7.55
CA TYR A 18 13.44 -15.37 8.94
C TYR A 18 13.69 -13.87 8.92
N SER A 19 12.76 -13.10 9.43
CA SER A 19 12.84 -11.64 9.51
C SER A 19 12.82 -11.19 10.95
N SER A 20 13.82 -10.41 11.35
CA SER A 20 13.76 -9.59 12.57
C SER A 20 13.42 -8.18 12.15
N TYR A 21 12.29 -7.65 12.60
CA TYR A 21 11.75 -6.37 12.14
C TYR A 21 11.43 -5.42 13.29
N GLN A 22 11.37 -4.14 12.97
CA GLN A 22 10.95 -3.07 13.87
C GLN A 22 10.13 -2.06 13.08
N SER A 23 8.89 -1.86 13.50
CA SER A 23 8.02 -0.83 12.94
C SER A 23 8.34 0.55 13.52
N PHE A 24 7.89 1.59 12.87
CA PHE A 24 7.95 2.95 13.40
C PHE A 24 6.86 3.17 14.45
N ASP A 25 7.15 3.97 15.46
CA ASP A 25 6.16 4.44 16.44
C ASP A 25 5.73 5.86 16.09
N TYR A 26 4.55 6.02 15.53
CA TYR A 26 3.98 7.31 15.14
C TYR A 26 3.55 8.19 16.33
N THR A 27 3.50 7.64 17.54
CA THR A 27 3.27 8.41 18.74
C THR A 27 4.55 8.88 19.42
N SER A 28 5.68 8.29 19.04
CA SER A 28 7.04 8.60 19.49
C SER A 28 8.03 8.44 18.33
N PRO A 29 7.94 9.27 17.27
CA PRO A 29 8.60 9.04 15.97
C PRO A 29 10.12 9.05 16.00
N TRP A 30 10.73 9.47 17.09
CA TRP A 30 12.17 9.31 17.37
C TRP A 30 12.57 7.93 17.86
N GLN A 31 11.61 7.00 18.00
CA GLN A 31 11.81 5.63 18.47
C GLN A 31 11.29 4.61 17.46
N PHE A 32 11.78 3.40 17.60
CA PHE A 32 11.19 2.24 16.94
C PHE A 32 10.35 1.45 17.95
N SER A 33 9.38 0.72 17.45
CA SER A 33 8.69 -0.30 18.24
C SER A 33 9.67 -1.35 18.76
N GLN A 34 9.23 -2.19 19.67
CA GLN A 34 10.00 -3.34 20.10
C GLN A 34 10.33 -4.24 18.90
N SER A 35 11.57 -4.78 18.87
CA SER A 35 11.97 -5.74 17.85
C SER A 35 11.18 -7.04 17.99
N ASP A 36 10.66 -7.53 16.88
CA ASP A 36 9.94 -8.80 16.81
C ASP A 36 10.49 -9.67 15.67
N ASN A 37 10.11 -10.95 15.66
CA ASN A 37 10.58 -11.94 14.71
C ASN A 37 9.41 -12.61 14.01
N SER A 38 9.54 -12.77 12.72
CA SER A 38 8.59 -13.53 11.90
C SER A 38 9.28 -14.60 11.06
N THR A 39 8.49 -15.57 10.62
CA THR A 39 8.93 -16.56 9.65
C THR A 39 7.92 -16.66 8.53
N ALA A 40 8.43 -16.84 7.32
CA ALA A 40 7.63 -16.98 6.13
C ALA A 40 8.28 -18.00 5.16
N THR A 41 7.66 -18.19 4.03
CA THR A 41 8.17 -19.02 2.95
C THR A 41 8.63 -18.15 1.79
N GLY A 42 9.60 -18.60 1.04
CA GLY A 42 9.98 -18.06 -0.24
C GLY A 42 10.32 -19.17 -1.20
N PHE A 43 10.50 -18.86 -2.47
CA PHE A 43 10.89 -19.82 -3.48
C PHE A 43 11.76 -19.21 -4.56
N ILE A 44 12.61 -20.04 -5.13
CA ILE A 44 13.58 -19.67 -6.15
C ILE A 44 12.93 -19.83 -7.53
N ILE A 45 13.02 -18.76 -8.33
CA ILE A 45 12.65 -18.76 -9.75
C ILE A 45 13.88 -18.58 -10.64
N GLU A 46 13.70 -18.63 -11.94
CA GLU A 46 14.77 -18.45 -12.92
C GLU A 46 15.60 -17.17 -12.67
N GLY A 47 16.91 -17.26 -12.88
CA GLY A 47 17.86 -16.17 -12.64
C GLY A 47 18.28 -16.02 -11.17
N ASN A 48 18.14 -17.07 -10.34
CA ASN A 48 18.50 -17.07 -8.93
C ASN A 48 17.77 -15.98 -8.14
N LYS A 49 16.54 -15.68 -8.51
CA LYS A 49 15.65 -14.74 -7.83
C LYS A 49 14.83 -15.48 -6.78
N ILE A 50 14.68 -14.90 -5.61
CA ILE A 50 13.87 -15.48 -4.54
C ILE A 50 12.67 -14.58 -4.31
N ILE A 51 11.48 -15.13 -4.44
CA ILE A 51 10.20 -14.45 -4.25
C ILE A 51 9.65 -14.81 -2.88
N THR A 52 9.09 -13.80 -2.21
CA THR A 52 8.30 -13.94 -0.98
C THR A 52 7.24 -12.83 -0.93
N ASN A 53 6.44 -12.75 0.14
CA ASN A 53 5.54 -11.61 0.35
C ASN A 53 6.27 -10.38 0.88
N ALA A 54 5.74 -9.20 0.58
CA ALA A 54 6.22 -7.93 1.12
C ALA A 54 6.06 -7.88 2.64
N HIS A 55 4.88 -8.23 3.18
CA HIS A 55 4.62 -8.24 4.62
C HIS A 55 5.57 -9.15 5.42
N ALA A 56 6.15 -10.16 4.80
CA ALA A 56 7.09 -11.07 5.43
C ALA A 56 8.48 -10.43 5.67
N VAL A 57 8.82 -9.38 4.94
CA VAL A 57 10.14 -8.74 4.95
C VAL A 57 10.08 -7.22 5.18
N LEU A 58 8.88 -6.66 5.27
CA LEU A 58 8.66 -5.24 5.53
C LEU A 58 9.29 -4.83 6.88
N ASN A 59 9.92 -3.66 6.93
CA ASN A 59 10.62 -3.14 8.12
C ASN A 59 11.70 -4.09 8.69
N SER A 60 12.20 -5.04 7.88
CA SER A 60 13.22 -6.00 8.28
C SER A 60 14.55 -5.28 8.58
N ARG A 61 15.07 -5.47 9.80
CA ARG A 61 16.39 -5.02 10.22
C ARG A 61 17.45 -6.09 9.99
N PHE A 62 17.01 -7.37 10.01
CA PHE A 62 17.90 -8.50 9.76
C PHE A 62 17.11 -9.62 9.08
N LEU A 63 17.55 -10.00 7.89
CA LEU A 63 16.89 -11.02 7.06
C LEU A 63 17.84 -12.19 6.83
N GLN A 64 17.34 -13.39 7.09
CA GLN A 64 18.03 -14.66 6.83
C GLN A 64 17.11 -15.61 6.08
N ILE A 65 17.71 -16.49 5.28
CA ILE A 65 17.00 -17.59 4.62
C ILE A 65 17.71 -18.92 4.85
N ARG A 66 16.94 -19.99 4.77
CA ARG A 66 17.44 -21.36 4.90
C ARG A 66 16.80 -22.26 3.83
N LYS A 67 17.61 -23.08 3.17
CA LYS A 67 17.10 -24.11 2.23
C LYS A 67 16.36 -25.21 2.98
N ASP A 68 15.43 -25.88 2.31
CA ASP A 68 14.78 -27.07 2.85
C ASP A 68 15.82 -28.16 3.20
N GLY A 69 15.73 -28.71 4.41
CA GLY A 69 16.63 -29.75 4.90
C GLY A 69 18.06 -29.29 5.27
N ASP A 70 18.41 -28.02 5.12
CA ASP A 70 19.72 -27.47 5.51
C ASP A 70 19.64 -26.87 6.93
N ALA A 71 20.73 -26.96 7.68
CA ALA A 71 20.86 -26.31 8.99
C ALA A 71 21.42 -24.87 8.87
N LYS A 72 22.16 -24.58 7.80
CA LYS A 72 22.83 -23.29 7.58
C LYS A 72 21.83 -22.23 7.18
N LYS A 73 21.83 -21.09 7.89
CA LYS A 73 21.16 -19.86 7.49
C LYS A 73 22.11 -18.95 6.72
N TYR A 74 21.58 -18.27 5.74
CA TYR A 74 22.31 -17.33 4.89
C TYR A 74 21.70 -15.94 5.06
N LYS A 75 22.54 -14.91 5.12
CA LYS A 75 22.11 -13.53 5.14
C LYS A 75 21.50 -13.15 3.79
N ALA A 76 20.38 -12.46 3.84
CA ALA A 76 19.66 -11.96 2.68
C ALA A 76 19.31 -10.48 2.85
N VAL A 77 18.95 -9.84 1.75
CA VAL A 77 18.50 -8.45 1.70
C VAL A 77 17.29 -8.33 0.79
N VAL A 78 16.42 -7.41 1.12
CA VAL A 78 15.31 -7.03 0.22
C VAL A 78 15.89 -6.24 -0.94
N LYS A 79 15.62 -6.68 -2.16
CA LYS A 79 16.07 -6.01 -3.38
C LYS A 79 15.01 -5.08 -3.96
N PHE A 80 13.80 -5.59 -4.05
CA PHE A 80 12.60 -4.86 -4.48
C PHE A 80 11.42 -5.30 -3.63
N ILE A 81 10.54 -4.36 -3.35
CA ILE A 81 9.30 -4.58 -2.62
C ILE A 81 8.14 -3.90 -3.35
N SER A 82 7.03 -4.58 -3.44
CA SER A 82 5.75 -4.06 -3.91
C SER A 82 4.75 -4.19 -2.77
N GLU A 83 4.46 -3.07 -2.12
CA GLU A 83 3.47 -3.03 -1.06
C GLU A 83 2.05 -3.22 -1.62
N GLU A 84 1.79 -2.71 -2.84
CA GLU A 84 0.49 -2.81 -3.50
C GLU A 84 0.09 -4.26 -3.80
N TYR A 85 1.05 -5.09 -4.17
CA TYR A 85 0.81 -6.48 -4.56
C TYR A 85 1.28 -7.49 -3.52
N ASP A 86 1.79 -7.02 -2.38
CA ASP A 86 2.36 -7.86 -1.35
C ASP A 86 3.45 -8.84 -1.86
N LEU A 87 4.33 -8.37 -2.71
CA LEU A 87 5.43 -9.12 -3.29
C LEU A 87 6.78 -8.53 -2.94
N ALA A 88 7.76 -9.37 -2.70
CA ALA A 88 9.15 -8.98 -2.52
C ALA A 88 10.10 -9.91 -3.27
N LEU A 89 11.16 -9.32 -3.82
CA LEU A 89 12.34 -10.01 -4.33
C LEU A 89 13.47 -9.84 -3.33
N ILE A 90 13.99 -10.95 -2.85
CA ILE A 90 15.14 -10.96 -1.93
C ILE A 90 16.39 -11.53 -2.61
N GLU A 91 17.54 -11.01 -2.25
CA GLU A 91 18.84 -11.46 -2.70
C GLU A 91 19.66 -12.05 -1.55
N VAL A 92 20.46 -13.06 -1.85
CA VAL A 92 21.39 -13.67 -0.91
C VAL A 92 22.79 -13.15 -1.19
N GLU A 93 23.50 -12.71 -0.14
CA GLU A 93 24.88 -12.21 -0.28
C GLU A 93 25.84 -13.33 -0.73
N ASP A 94 25.78 -14.49 -0.06
CA ASP A 94 26.61 -15.66 -0.37
C ASP A 94 26.00 -16.48 -1.53
N LYS A 95 26.53 -16.30 -2.74
CA LYS A 95 26.02 -16.99 -3.94
C LYS A 95 26.20 -18.50 -3.90
N SER A 96 27.01 -19.04 -3.00
CA SER A 96 27.11 -20.50 -2.78
C SER A 96 25.79 -21.13 -2.31
N PHE A 97 24.87 -20.29 -1.80
CA PHE A 97 23.50 -20.67 -1.46
C PHE A 97 22.81 -21.45 -2.58
N PHE A 98 22.98 -21.05 -3.84
CA PHE A 98 22.29 -21.66 -4.96
C PHE A 98 22.84 -23.03 -5.38
N SER A 99 23.95 -23.48 -4.78
CA SER A 99 24.46 -24.82 -5.02
C SER A 99 23.49 -25.89 -4.53
N GLY A 100 23.11 -26.80 -5.42
CA GLY A 100 22.16 -27.87 -5.13
C GLY A 100 20.68 -27.47 -5.07
N THR A 101 20.34 -26.20 -5.35
CA THR A 101 18.96 -25.73 -5.48
C THR A 101 18.43 -25.96 -6.90
N THR A 102 17.12 -25.78 -7.05
CA THR A 102 16.43 -25.74 -8.34
C THR A 102 15.66 -24.44 -8.46
N SER A 103 15.19 -24.09 -9.64
CA SER A 103 14.28 -22.96 -9.85
C SER A 103 12.93 -23.44 -10.35
N LEU A 104 11.86 -22.80 -9.89
CA LEU A 104 10.50 -23.06 -10.36
C LEU A 104 10.21 -22.24 -11.60
N LYS A 105 9.46 -22.82 -12.53
CA LYS A 105 8.95 -22.14 -13.73
C LYS A 105 7.60 -21.53 -13.42
N LEU A 106 7.36 -20.33 -13.92
CA LEU A 106 6.05 -19.69 -13.86
C LEU A 106 5.11 -20.33 -14.89
N GLY A 107 3.86 -20.53 -14.50
CA GLY A 107 2.79 -21.09 -15.32
C GLY A 107 1.87 -20.02 -15.90
N PRO A 108 0.77 -20.41 -16.54
CA PRO A 108 -0.31 -19.52 -16.92
C PRO A 108 -1.18 -19.16 -15.71
N LEU A 109 -2.06 -18.15 -15.87
CA LEU A 109 -3.12 -17.88 -14.90
C LEU A 109 -4.04 -19.10 -14.78
N PRO A 110 -4.26 -19.66 -13.57
CA PRO A 110 -5.00 -20.90 -13.41
C PRO A 110 -6.50 -20.69 -13.69
N LEU A 111 -7.17 -21.74 -14.13
CA LEU A 111 -8.61 -21.74 -14.35
C LEU A 111 -9.38 -22.03 -13.05
N ILE A 112 -10.62 -21.60 -12.98
CA ILE A 112 -11.54 -21.99 -11.90
C ILE A 112 -11.64 -23.52 -11.87
N GLN A 113 -11.65 -24.11 -10.66
CA GLN A 113 -11.62 -25.57 -10.39
C GLN A 113 -10.30 -26.26 -10.75
N GLU A 114 -9.29 -25.56 -11.23
CA GLU A 114 -7.96 -26.15 -11.43
C GLU A 114 -7.33 -26.54 -10.08
N LYS A 115 -6.75 -27.75 -10.04
CA LYS A 115 -6.10 -28.28 -8.83
C LYS A 115 -4.82 -27.51 -8.50
N LEU A 116 -4.68 -27.16 -7.25
CA LEU A 116 -3.55 -26.42 -6.69
C LEU A 116 -2.86 -27.21 -5.57
N THR A 117 -1.56 -27.00 -5.46
CA THR A 117 -0.76 -27.44 -4.31
C THR A 117 -0.01 -26.23 -3.75
N VAL A 118 -0.20 -25.94 -2.48
CA VAL A 118 0.48 -24.88 -1.75
C VAL A 118 1.61 -25.48 -0.92
N TYR A 119 2.79 -24.91 -1.02
CA TYR A 119 3.97 -25.32 -0.27
C TYR A 119 4.40 -24.21 0.69
N GLY A 120 4.73 -24.56 1.94
CA GLY A 120 5.21 -23.55 2.89
C GLY A 120 5.68 -24.11 4.23
N TYR A 121 6.20 -23.24 5.09
CA TYR A 121 6.68 -23.54 6.44
C TYR A 121 5.75 -22.91 7.47
N PRO A 122 4.63 -23.57 7.86
CA PRO A 122 3.67 -23.02 8.80
C PRO A 122 4.33 -22.74 10.16
N LEU A 123 3.74 -21.79 10.91
CA LEU A 123 4.19 -21.47 12.26
C LEU A 123 4.23 -22.72 13.15
N GLY A 124 5.25 -22.79 14.01
CA GLY A 124 5.46 -23.91 14.94
C GLY A 124 6.19 -25.11 14.35
N GLY A 125 6.57 -25.09 13.04
CA GLY A 125 7.29 -26.16 12.40
C GLY A 125 8.52 -25.72 11.59
N ASP A 126 9.54 -26.58 11.58
CA ASP A 126 10.71 -26.43 10.70
C ASP A 126 10.63 -27.30 9.44
N LYS A 127 9.58 -28.10 9.34
CA LYS A 127 9.35 -29.00 8.20
C LYS A 127 8.39 -28.36 7.20
N LEU A 128 8.68 -28.58 5.94
CA LEU A 128 7.81 -28.20 4.84
C LEU A 128 6.44 -28.85 4.97
N SER A 129 5.39 -28.05 4.85
CA SER A 129 4.00 -28.49 4.72
C SER A 129 3.54 -28.37 3.27
N THR A 130 2.60 -29.22 2.91
CA THR A 130 1.98 -29.24 1.58
C THR A 130 0.48 -29.40 1.76
N THR A 131 -0.31 -28.47 1.24
CA THR A 131 -1.77 -28.53 1.22
C THR A 131 -2.28 -28.51 -0.22
N GLN A 132 -3.44 -29.13 -0.46
CA GLN A 132 -4.04 -29.22 -1.79
C GLN A 132 -5.47 -28.68 -1.75
N GLY A 133 -5.88 -28.11 -2.86
CA GLY A 133 -7.22 -27.62 -3.10
C GLY A 133 -7.44 -27.28 -4.57
N ILE A 134 -8.40 -26.44 -4.85
CA ILE A 134 -8.73 -25.93 -6.19
C ILE A 134 -8.77 -24.42 -6.20
N VAL A 135 -8.75 -23.81 -7.38
CA VAL A 135 -9.12 -22.40 -7.56
C VAL A 135 -10.62 -22.28 -7.36
N SER A 136 -11.06 -21.62 -6.31
CA SER A 136 -12.48 -21.40 -6.01
C SER A 136 -13.05 -20.24 -6.81
N ARG A 137 -12.31 -19.12 -6.91
CA ARG A 137 -12.65 -17.93 -7.70
C ARG A 137 -11.44 -17.02 -7.93
N MET A 138 -11.59 -16.10 -8.89
CA MET A 138 -10.66 -15.01 -9.15
C MET A 138 -11.41 -13.71 -9.03
N GLU A 139 -10.96 -12.78 -8.20
CA GLU A 139 -11.66 -11.51 -7.97
C GLU A 139 -10.69 -10.40 -7.59
N HIS A 140 -11.10 -9.14 -7.77
CA HIS A 140 -10.42 -8.02 -7.12
C HIS A 140 -10.86 -7.93 -5.66
N SER A 141 -9.89 -7.81 -4.78
CA SER A 141 -10.14 -7.63 -3.34
C SER A 141 -9.17 -6.61 -2.76
N ILE A 142 -9.61 -5.96 -1.69
CA ILE A 142 -8.81 -4.99 -0.95
C ILE A 142 -7.81 -5.75 -0.08
N TYR A 143 -6.54 -5.44 -0.25
CA TYR A 143 -5.49 -5.91 0.63
C TYR A 143 -5.46 -5.06 1.90
N THR A 144 -5.67 -5.68 3.05
CA THR A 144 -5.91 -4.97 4.32
C THR A 144 -4.73 -4.12 4.78
N LEU A 145 -3.49 -4.55 4.51
CA LEU A 145 -2.29 -3.83 4.96
C LEU A 145 -2.12 -2.46 4.27
N THR A 146 -2.46 -2.38 2.98
CA THR A 146 -2.24 -1.17 2.18
C THR A 146 -3.52 -0.51 1.69
N SER A 147 -4.68 -1.15 1.92
CA SER A 147 -5.98 -0.74 1.37
C SER A 147 -5.99 -0.65 -0.16
N LYS A 148 -5.00 -1.22 -0.84
CA LYS A 148 -4.96 -1.29 -2.31
C LYS A 148 -5.76 -2.50 -2.79
N GLN A 149 -6.35 -2.37 -3.97
CA GLN A 149 -7.17 -3.40 -4.58
C GLN A 149 -6.44 -4.02 -5.77
N PHE A 150 -6.37 -5.35 -5.83
CA PHE A 150 -5.80 -6.07 -6.95
C PHE A 150 -6.44 -7.45 -7.14
N LEU A 151 -6.16 -8.07 -8.30
CA LEU A 151 -6.65 -9.41 -8.60
C LEU A 151 -6.04 -10.43 -7.65
N ILE A 152 -6.88 -11.20 -6.96
CA ILE A 152 -6.48 -12.32 -6.11
C ILE A 152 -7.15 -13.60 -6.55
N GLY A 153 -6.53 -14.74 -6.25
CA GLY A 153 -7.14 -16.06 -6.38
C GLY A 153 -7.54 -16.57 -5.01
N GLN A 154 -8.75 -17.12 -4.90
CA GLN A 154 -9.22 -17.85 -3.72
C GLN A 154 -9.07 -19.35 -3.96
N THR A 155 -8.68 -20.07 -2.91
CA THR A 155 -8.55 -21.53 -2.87
C THR A 155 -9.11 -22.10 -1.58
N ASP A 156 -9.56 -23.35 -1.61
CA ASP A 156 -9.92 -24.14 -0.43
C ASP A 156 -8.72 -24.90 0.16
N ALA A 157 -7.52 -24.79 -0.46
CA ALA A 157 -6.29 -25.26 0.14
C ALA A 157 -5.98 -24.45 1.41
N ALA A 158 -5.68 -25.12 2.52
CA ALA A 158 -5.37 -24.44 3.78
C ALA A 158 -4.09 -23.59 3.66
N ILE A 159 -4.23 -22.28 3.86
CA ILE A 159 -3.12 -21.31 3.94
C ILE A 159 -3.11 -20.75 5.37
N ASN A 160 -2.05 -21.05 6.11
CA ASN A 160 -1.86 -20.63 7.49
C ASN A 160 -0.63 -19.72 7.59
N SER A 161 -0.51 -18.98 8.70
CA SER A 161 0.67 -18.17 9.00
C SER A 161 1.96 -18.99 8.82
N GLY A 162 2.93 -18.41 8.10
CA GLY A 162 4.18 -19.06 7.70
C GLY A 162 4.16 -19.65 6.29
N ASN A 163 3.00 -19.99 5.72
CA ASN A 163 2.87 -20.35 4.30
C ASN A 163 2.97 -19.15 3.36
N SER A 164 2.76 -17.93 3.90
CA SER A 164 2.90 -16.67 3.16
C SER A 164 4.23 -16.61 2.43
N GLY A 165 4.20 -16.20 1.16
CA GLY A 165 5.35 -16.16 0.25
C GLY A 165 5.69 -17.51 -0.40
N GLY A 166 5.00 -18.59 -0.03
CA GLY A 166 5.16 -19.89 -0.64
C GLY A 166 4.52 -19.99 -2.03
N PRO A 167 5.05 -20.88 -2.91
CA PRO A 167 4.46 -21.04 -4.23
C PRO A 167 3.15 -21.81 -4.19
N VAL A 168 2.19 -21.31 -4.96
CA VAL A 168 1.00 -22.04 -5.35
C VAL A 168 1.27 -22.68 -6.71
N VAL A 169 1.22 -24.01 -6.78
CA VAL A 169 1.68 -24.77 -7.93
C VAL A 169 0.52 -25.54 -8.55
N SER A 170 0.43 -25.49 -9.87
CA SER A 170 -0.42 -26.35 -10.68
C SER A 170 0.40 -26.92 -11.83
N ASN A 171 0.23 -28.21 -12.11
CA ASN A 171 0.94 -28.92 -13.20
C ASN A 171 2.47 -28.66 -13.19
N GLY A 172 3.09 -28.65 -11.98
CA GLY A 172 4.53 -28.45 -11.81
C GLY A 172 5.03 -27.03 -12.04
N LYS A 173 4.15 -26.05 -12.22
CA LYS A 173 4.48 -24.64 -12.45
C LYS A 173 3.84 -23.77 -11.39
N VAL A 174 4.51 -22.66 -11.06
CA VAL A 174 3.98 -21.65 -10.16
C VAL A 174 2.85 -20.88 -10.85
N VAL A 175 1.67 -20.90 -10.26
CA VAL A 175 0.48 -20.16 -10.72
C VAL A 175 0.09 -19.04 -9.79
N GLY A 176 0.80 -18.90 -8.67
CA GLY A 176 0.63 -17.80 -7.72
C GLY A 176 1.55 -17.89 -6.51
N VAL A 177 1.41 -16.93 -5.61
CA VAL A 177 2.13 -16.80 -4.33
C VAL A 177 1.10 -16.80 -3.22
N ALA A 178 1.18 -17.72 -2.26
CA ALA A 178 0.29 -17.75 -1.09
C ALA A 178 0.54 -16.50 -0.23
N PHE A 179 -0.55 -15.83 0.25
CA PHE A 179 -0.33 -14.63 1.03
C PHE A 179 -1.20 -14.48 2.27
N ALA A 180 -2.42 -14.97 2.28
CA ALA A 180 -3.31 -14.81 3.43
C ALA A 180 -4.32 -15.96 3.54
N GLY A 181 -4.75 -16.24 4.77
CA GLY A 181 -5.98 -16.95 5.07
C GLY A 181 -6.95 -16.01 5.80
N LEU A 182 -8.24 -16.21 5.67
CA LEU A 182 -9.23 -15.52 6.51
C LEU A 182 -9.29 -16.21 7.86
N SER A 183 -8.81 -15.52 8.91
CA SER A 183 -8.86 -16.04 10.29
C SER A 183 -10.29 -16.23 10.82
N SER A 184 -11.29 -15.62 10.18
CA SER A 184 -12.70 -15.70 10.53
C SER A 184 -13.51 -16.73 9.72
N ALA A 185 -12.88 -17.45 8.78
CA ALA A 185 -13.56 -18.44 7.94
C ALA A 185 -12.67 -19.66 7.70
N ASP A 186 -13.25 -20.84 7.82
CA ASP A 186 -12.55 -22.10 7.56
C ASP A 186 -12.38 -22.35 6.06
N ASN A 187 -11.25 -22.92 5.68
CA ASN A 187 -10.94 -23.34 4.31
C ASN A 187 -11.02 -22.25 3.26
N ILE A 188 -10.63 -21.02 3.62
CA ILE A 188 -10.45 -19.92 2.67
C ILE A 188 -9.00 -19.46 2.72
N GLY A 189 -8.28 -19.73 1.64
CA GLY A 189 -6.94 -19.24 1.39
C GLY A 189 -6.91 -18.31 0.18
N TYR A 190 -5.99 -17.34 0.19
CA TYR A 190 -5.79 -16.42 -0.92
C TYR A 190 -4.38 -16.51 -1.46
N PHE A 191 -4.25 -16.32 -2.77
CA PHE A 191 -2.96 -16.26 -3.43
C PHE A 191 -2.92 -15.10 -4.43
N ILE A 192 -1.73 -14.53 -4.58
CA ILE A 192 -1.42 -13.53 -5.59
C ILE A 192 -1.20 -14.27 -6.90
N PRO A 193 -2.01 -14.02 -7.95
CA PRO A 193 -1.90 -14.77 -9.20
C PRO A 193 -0.59 -14.49 -9.94
N VAL A 194 -0.17 -15.45 -10.75
CA VAL A 194 1.10 -15.37 -11.48
C VAL A 194 1.21 -14.21 -12.47
N ASN A 195 0.10 -13.69 -13.01
CA ASN A 195 0.13 -12.51 -13.86
C ASN A 195 0.56 -11.25 -13.09
N ILE A 196 0.13 -11.10 -11.83
CA ILE A 196 0.59 -10.03 -10.94
C ILE A 196 2.09 -10.20 -10.64
N LEU A 197 2.54 -11.43 -10.33
CA LEU A 197 3.97 -11.72 -10.16
C LEU A 197 4.78 -11.39 -11.42
N ASN A 198 4.27 -11.73 -12.62
CA ASN A 198 4.92 -11.38 -13.88
C ASN A 198 5.02 -9.85 -14.06
N ASN A 199 3.95 -9.10 -13.76
CA ASN A 199 3.95 -7.64 -13.86
C ASN A 199 4.99 -7.02 -12.90
N PHE A 200 5.07 -7.49 -11.66
CA PHE A 200 6.11 -7.10 -10.71
C PHE A 200 7.52 -7.40 -11.24
N LEU A 201 7.77 -8.64 -11.73
CA LEU A 201 9.06 -9.04 -12.28
C LEU A 201 9.44 -8.26 -13.54
N ASP A 202 8.44 -7.88 -14.32
CA ASP A 202 8.64 -7.08 -15.53
C ASP A 202 8.92 -5.60 -15.22
N ASP A 203 8.30 -5.08 -14.17
CA ASP A 203 8.50 -3.70 -13.74
C ASP A 203 9.94 -3.47 -13.24
N ILE A 204 10.46 -4.37 -12.42
CA ILE A 204 11.80 -4.25 -11.83
C ILE A 204 12.97 -4.55 -12.80
N LYS A 205 12.72 -4.82 -14.10
CA LYS A 205 13.79 -5.14 -15.08
C LYS A 205 14.75 -4.00 -15.33
N ASP A 206 14.31 -2.77 -15.21
CA ASP A 206 15.14 -1.56 -15.37
C ASP A 206 15.90 -1.18 -14.09
N GLY A 207 15.72 -1.94 -13.00
CA GLY A 207 16.38 -1.73 -11.72
C GLY A 207 15.59 -0.83 -10.75
N LYS A 208 14.33 -0.53 -11.05
CA LYS A 208 13.42 0.24 -10.21
C LYS A 208 12.08 -0.47 -10.12
N TYR A 209 11.35 -0.21 -9.05
CA TYR A 209 9.95 -0.56 -8.93
C TYR A 209 9.11 0.72 -9.02
N ASP A 210 8.26 0.81 -10.03
CA ASP A 210 7.38 1.96 -10.27
C ASP A 210 5.93 1.71 -9.87
N GLY A 211 5.52 0.45 -9.83
CA GLY A 211 4.15 0.03 -9.56
C GLY A 211 3.17 0.25 -10.72
N PRO A 212 1.90 -0.16 -10.55
CA PRO A 212 0.88 0.01 -11.58
C PRO A 212 0.53 1.49 -11.77
N PRO A 213 0.32 1.94 -13.02
CA PRO A 213 -0.08 3.31 -13.27
C PRO A 213 -1.45 3.62 -12.66
N ALA A 214 -1.56 4.72 -11.95
CA ALA A 214 -2.83 5.20 -11.46
C ALA A 214 -3.59 5.98 -12.55
N LEU A 215 -4.92 5.75 -12.66
CA LEU A 215 -5.76 6.42 -13.65
C LEU A 215 -6.21 7.81 -13.19
N GLY A 216 -6.33 8.04 -11.89
CA GLY A 216 -6.80 9.32 -11.35
C GLY A 216 -8.23 9.64 -11.75
N LEU A 217 -9.10 8.65 -11.70
CA LEU A 217 -10.54 8.76 -11.97
C LEU A 217 -11.33 8.27 -10.75
N GLU A 218 -12.36 9.00 -10.38
CA GLU A 218 -13.42 8.51 -9.49
C GLU A 218 -14.61 8.14 -10.33
N LEU A 219 -15.01 6.87 -10.27
CA LEU A 219 -16.10 6.30 -11.06
C LEU A 219 -17.30 5.99 -10.18
N SER A 220 -18.47 5.91 -10.79
CA SER A 220 -19.71 5.47 -10.14
C SER A 220 -20.47 4.55 -11.08
N GLU A 221 -21.03 3.52 -10.50
CA GLU A 221 -21.97 2.62 -11.18
C GLU A 221 -23.11 3.39 -11.82
N LEU A 222 -23.63 2.89 -12.94
CA LEU A 222 -24.65 3.56 -13.73
C LEU A 222 -25.78 2.62 -14.15
N GLU A 223 -26.38 1.95 -13.16
CA GLU A 223 -27.51 1.01 -13.36
C GLU A 223 -28.86 1.73 -13.47
N SER A 224 -29.02 2.93 -12.89
CA SER A 224 -30.28 3.66 -12.85
C SER A 224 -30.81 4.00 -14.23
N HIS A 225 -31.93 3.41 -14.63
CA HIS A 225 -32.62 3.70 -15.90
C HIS A 225 -32.91 5.19 -16.09
N SER A 226 -33.37 5.88 -15.02
CA SER A 226 -33.67 7.30 -15.08
C SER A 226 -32.42 8.14 -15.33
N HIS A 227 -31.29 7.79 -14.67
CA HIS A 227 -30.04 8.47 -14.86
C HIS A 227 -29.49 8.24 -16.28
N ARG A 228 -29.53 6.99 -16.78
CA ARG A 228 -29.11 6.64 -18.14
C ARG A 228 -29.94 7.39 -19.19
N ARG A 229 -31.26 7.49 -18.99
CA ARG A 229 -32.14 8.27 -19.88
C ARG A 229 -31.81 9.76 -19.87
N MET A 230 -31.54 10.33 -18.70
CA MET A 230 -31.11 11.72 -18.59
C MET A 230 -29.79 11.97 -19.37
N LEU A 231 -28.88 11.03 -19.34
CA LEU A 231 -27.60 11.08 -20.09
C LEU A 231 -27.77 10.71 -21.58
N GLY A 232 -28.95 10.21 -21.99
CA GLY A 232 -29.25 9.82 -23.37
C GLY A 232 -28.53 8.55 -23.82
N ILE A 233 -28.37 7.60 -22.90
CA ILE A 233 -27.70 6.31 -23.12
C ILE A 233 -28.59 5.11 -22.75
N GLU A 234 -29.87 5.32 -22.65
CA GLU A 234 -30.86 4.27 -22.29
C GLU A 234 -30.81 3.05 -23.22
N ASN A 235 -30.42 3.24 -24.48
CA ASN A 235 -30.29 2.18 -25.49
C ASN A 235 -28.85 1.65 -25.66
N ARG A 236 -27.93 2.02 -24.74
CA ARG A 236 -26.57 1.53 -24.71
C ARG A 236 -26.40 0.54 -23.56
N GLU A 237 -25.61 -0.49 -23.75
CA GLU A 237 -25.25 -1.42 -22.68
C GLU A 237 -23.97 -1.00 -21.99
N GLY A 238 -23.88 -1.21 -20.70
CA GLY A 238 -22.69 -0.95 -19.88
C GLY A 238 -22.38 0.53 -19.67
N GLY A 239 -21.15 0.79 -19.23
CA GLY A 239 -20.60 2.10 -18.96
C GLY A 239 -20.80 2.58 -17.53
N VAL A 240 -19.80 3.29 -17.02
CA VAL A 240 -19.75 3.90 -15.67
C VAL A 240 -19.62 5.42 -15.78
N LEU A 241 -20.13 6.13 -14.77
CA LEU A 241 -20.08 7.59 -14.72
C LEU A 241 -18.76 8.08 -14.16
N ILE A 242 -18.12 9.03 -14.82
CA ILE A 242 -16.98 9.76 -14.26
C ILE A 242 -17.50 10.81 -13.29
N LYS A 243 -17.25 10.64 -11.99
CA LYS A 243 -17.58 11.59 -10.92
C LYS A 243 -16.55 12.68 -10.78
N LYS A 244 -15.25 12.31 -10.87
CA LYS A 244 -14.13 13.23 -10.70
C LYS A 244 -12.95 12.77 -11.54
N VAL A 245 -12.24 13.72 -12.12
CA VAL A 245 -10.90 13.53 -12.68
C VAL A 245 -9.94 14.26 -11.75
N PHE A 246 -9.00 13.54 -11.17
CA PHE A 246 -8.07 14.10 -10.20
C PHE A 246 -6.97 14.91 -10.89
N GLN A 247 -6.40 15.85 -10.17
CA GLN A 247 -5.27 16.65 -10.62
C GLN A 247 -4.07 15.75 -10.92
N ASN A 248 -3.32 16.07 -11.98
CA ASN A 248 -2.22 15.27 -12.52
C ASN A 248 -2.61 13.89 -13.09
N SER A 249 -3.91 13.55 -13.15
CA SER A 249 -4.40 12.37 -13.88
C SER A 249 -3.93 12.39 -15.35
N PRO A 250 -3.65 11.23 -15.97
CA PRO A 250 -3.46 11.15 -17.43
C PRO A 250 -4.64 11.71 -18.22
N PHE A 251 -5.82 11.76 -17.62
CA PHE A 251 -7.07 12.22 -18.22
C PHE A 251 -7.40 13.69 -17.91
N GLU A 252 -6.57 14.39 -17.14
CA GLU A 252 -6.78 15.80 -16.79
C GLU A 252 -6.88 16.68 -18.05
N GLY A 253 -7.93 17.50 -18.14
CA GLY A 253 -8.23 18.32 -19.32
C GLY A 253 -8.79 17.56 -20.53
N ILE A 254 -8.89 16.23 -20.45
CA ILE A 254 -9.41 15.35 -21.52
C ILE A 254 -10.80 14.84 -21.17
N LEU A 255 -10.93 14.17 -20.01
CA LEU A 255 -12.19 13.70 -19.47
C LEU A 255 -12.72 14.69 -18.43
N GLN A 256 -14.01 14.63 -18.16
CA GLN A 256 -14.68 15.52 -17.21
C GLN A 256 -15.79 14.80 -16.46
N LYS A 257 -16.26 15.42 -15.38
CA LYS A 257 -17.43 14.97 -14.64
C LYS A 257 -18.63 14.83 -15.58
N ASN A 258 -19.41 13.77 -15.37
CA ASN A 258 -20.58 13.36 -16.16
C ASN A 258 -20.28 12.77 -17.53
N ASP A 259 -19.03 12.57 -17.93
CA ASP A 259 -18.73 11.64 -19.01
C ASP A 259 -19.10 10.23 -18.61
N VAL A 260 -19.59 9.43 -19.55
CA VAL A 260 -19.83 8.00 -19.34
C VAL A 260 -18.71 7.22 -20.00
N LEU A 261 -17.89 6.54 -19.20
CA LEU A 261 -16.80 5.71 -19.68
C LEU A 261 -17.34 4.36 -20.12
N MET A 262 -17.35 4.11 -21.43
CA MET A 262 -17.90 2.91 -22.05
C MET A 262 -16.89 1.82 -22.27
N LYS A 263 -15.63 2.23 -22.55
CA LYS A 263 -14.52 1.33 -22.83
C LYS A 263 -13.22 1.90 -22.31
N LEU A 264 -12.38 1.02 -21.78
CA LEU A 264 -11.01 1.33 -21.45
C LEU A 264 -10.11 0.25 -22.05
N ASP A 265 -9.13 0.66 -22.85
CA ASP A 265 -8.38 -0.22 -23.73
C ASP A 265 -9.33 -1.05 -24.62
N ASN A 266 -9.17 -2.37 -24.66
CA ASN A 266 -10.06 -3.26 -25.43
C ASN A 266 -11.27 -3.77 -24.64
N TYR A 267 -11.44 -3.33 -23.39
CA TYR A 267 -12.45 -3.87 -22.48
C TYR A 267 -13.70 -3.00 -22.45
N PRO A 268 -14.86 -3.49 -22.92
CA PRO A 268 -16.16 -2.88 -22.60
C PRO A 268 -16.38 -2.91 -21.09
N ILE A 269 -16.97 -1.84 -20.55
CA ILE A 269 -17.21 -1.69 -19.11
C ILE A 269 -18.70 -1.95 -18.86
N GLU A 270 -18.99 -2.78 -17.88
CA GLU A 270 -20.36 -3.08 -17.45
C GLU A 270 -20.94 -1.95 -16.59
N TYR A 271 -22.23 -2.06 -16.23
CA TYR A 271 -22.94 -1.06 -15.42
C TYR A 271 -22.36 -0.86 -14.02
N ASP A 272 -21.80 -1.92 -13.47
CA ASP A 272 -21.19 -2.01 -12.14
C ASP A 272 -19.68 -1.74 -12.12
N GLY A 273 -19.09 -1.36 -13.27
CA GLY A 273 -17.67 -1.12 -13.38
C GLY A 273 -16.81 -2.37 -13.60
N THR A 274 -17.44 -3.53 -13.75
CA THR A 274 -16.69 -4.75 -14.09
C THR A 274 -16.37 -4.84 -15.57
N ILE A 275 -15.37 -5.65 -15.87
CA ILE A 275 -14.94 -6.02 -17.24
C ILE A 275 -14.79 -7.53 -17.36
N GLU A 276 -15.00 -8.08 -18.53
CA GLU A 276 -14.68 -9.47 -18.82
C GLU A 276 -13.18 -9.61 -19.11
N PHE A 277 -12.38 -10.02 -18.10
CA PHE A 277 -10.93 -10.14 -18.25
C PHE A 277 -10.51 -11.46 -18.90
N ARG A 278 -11.36 -12.48 -18.84
CA ARG A 278 -11.30 -13.71 -19.62
C ARG A 278 -12.72 -14.28 -19.78
N LYS A 279 -12.88 -15.18 -20.74
CA LYS A 279 -14.19 -15.71 -21.15
C LYS A 279 -15.04 -16.15 -19.95
N ASN A 280 -16.21 -15.55 -19.80
CA ASN A 280 -17.19 -15.76 -18.73
C ASN A 280 -16.69 -15.42 -17.31
N GLU A 281 -15.60 -14.67 -17.18
CA GLU A 281 -15.09 -14.24 -15.88
C GLU A 281 -14.91 -12.73 -15.87
N LYS A 282 -15.60 -12.08 -14.94
CA LYS A 282 -15.57 -10.63 -14.77
C LYS A 282 -14.74 -10.24 -13.56
N THR A 283 -14.17 -9.05 -13.63
CA THR A 283 -13.41 -8.45 -12.52
C THR A 283 -13.50 -6.93 -12.58
N ASP A 284 -13.00 -6.24 -11.57
CA ASP A 284 -12.99 -4.78 -11.51
C ASP A 284 -12.15 -4.15 -12.63
N ILE A 285 -12.56 -2.97 -13.10
CA ILE A 285 -11.90 -2.19 -14.16
C ILE A 285 -10.42 -1.89 -13.86
N SER A 286 -10.03 -1.85 -12.59
CA SER A 286 -8.62 -1.64 -12.18
C SER A 286 -7.68 -2.74 -12.65
N TYR A 287 -8.19 -3.91 -13.05
CA TYR A 287 -7.40 -4.94 -13.73
C TYR A 287 -6.64 -4.37 -14.94
N ILE A 288 -7.25 -3.43 -15.67
CA ILE A 288 -6.67 -2.88 -16.91
C ILE A 288 -5.37 -2.13 -16.63
N ASN A 289 -5.38 -1.21 -15.66
CA ASN A 289 -4.17 -0.44 -15.33
C ASN A 289 -3.09 -1.30 -14.66
N GLN A 290 -3.48 -2.38 -13.98
CA GLN A 290 -2.53 -3.35 -13.41
C GLN A 290 -1.79 -4.18 -14.48
N GLN A 291 -2.30 -4.22 -15.72
CA GLN A 291 -1.62 -4.85 -16.87
C GLN A 291 -0.78 -3.85 -17.68
N LYS A 292 -0.67 -2.60 -17.23
CA LYS A 292 0.05 -1.52 -17.89
C LYS A 292 1.27 -1.08 -17.11
N LYS A 293 2.18 -0.39 -17.81
CA LYS A 293 3.34 0.29 -17.23
C LYS A 293 3.28 1.79 -17.53
N TYR A 294 4.01 2.56 -16.73
CA TYR A 294 4.25 3.95 -17.10
C TYR A 294 4.95 4.03 -18.47
N GLY A 295 4.45 4.90 -19.32
CA GLY A 295 4.88 5.03 -20.71
C GLY A 295 3.96 4.36 -21.73
N ASP A 296 3.12 3.41 -21.30
CA ASP A 296 2.14 2.77 -22.18
C ASP A 296 1.03 3.73 -22.60
N ASN A 297 0.42 3.43 -23.74
CA ASN A 297 -0.80 4.10 -24.18
C ASN A 297 -2.02 3.34 -23.68
N LEU A 298 -3.06 4.10 -23.33
CA LEU A 298 -4.35 3.60 -22.90
C LEU A 298 -5.44 4.24 -23.73
N SER A 299 -6.18 3.44 -24.49
CA SER A 299 -7.30 3.94 -25.28
C SER A 299 -8.56 4.02 -24.43
N TYR A 300 -9.46 4.94 -24.78
CA TYR A 300 -10.75 5.08 -24.11
C TYR A 300 -11.88 5.39 -25.09
N GLU A 301 -13.08 5.02 -24.74
CA GLU A 301 -14.33 5.42 -25.37
C GLU A 301 -15.28 5.96 -24.31
N ILE A 302 -15.78 7.17 -24.53
CA ILE A 302 -16.75 7.83 -23.64
C ILE A 302 -17.98 8.29 -24.42
N ILE A 303 -19.05 8.54 -23.69
CA ILE A 303 -20.20 9.33 -24.16
C ILE A 303 -20.21 10.66 -23.42
N ARG A 304 -20.18 11.75 -24.19
CA ARG A 304 -20.33 13.14 -23.71
C ARG A 304 -21.36 13.85 -24.58
N ASP A 305 -22.35 14.49 -23.98
CA ASP A 305 -23.43 15.18 -24.69
C ASP A 305 -24.10 14.29 -25.73
N LYS A 306 -24.40 13.04 -25.36
CA LYS A 306 -25.01 11.99 -26.21
C LYS A 306 -24.15 11.55 -27.41
N LYS A 307 -22.93 12.00 -27.51
CA LYS A 307 -22.00 11.67 -28.61
C LYS A 307 -20.86 10.78 -28.10
N THR A 308 -20.57 9.76 -28.87
CA THR A 308 -19.37 8.92 -28.62
C THR A 308 -18.11 9.71 -28.97
N LYS A 309 -17.13 9.68 -28.07
CA LYS A 309 -15.79 10.21 -28.28
C LYS A 309 -14.78 9.13 -27.91
N THR A 310 -13.70 9.03 -28.69
CA THR A 310 -12.62 8.09 -28.48
C THR A 310 -11.29 8.84 -28.43
N GLY A 311 -10.32 8.28 -27.75
CA GLY A 311 -8.98 8.85 -27.70
C GLY A 311 -7.98 7.90 -27.05
N ASN A 312 -6.76 8.40 -26.92
CA ASN A 312 -5.67 7.70 -26.25
C ASN A 312 -4.95 8.66 -25.30
N VAL A 313 -4.53 8.13 -24.16
CA VAL A 313 -3.66 8.86 -23.23
C VAL A 313 -2.40 8.07 -22.98
N LYS A 314 -1.28 8.77 -22.75
CA LYS A 314 -0.05 8.14 -22.29
C LYS A 314 -0.02 8.13 -20.77
N LEU A 315 0.19 6.94 -20.20
CA LEU A 315 0.32 6.78 -18.75
C LEU A 315 1.67 7.34 -18.30
N GLN A 316 1.65 8.49 -17.62
CA GLN A 316 2.84 9.16 -17.12
C GLN A 316 2.91 9.03 -15.60
N LYS A 317 4.12 8.84 -15.08
CA LYS A 317 4.34 8.88 -13.63
C LYS A 317 4.24 10.33 -13.17
N LYS A 318 3.11 10.68 -12.60
CA LYS A 318 2.84 11.97 -11.99
C LYS A 318 2.27 11.73 -10.59
N ASP A 319 2.49 12.67 -9.72
CA ASP A 319 1.91 12.66 -8.39
C ASP A 319 0.41 13.02 -8.49
N ILE A 320 -0.43 11.99 -8.64
CA ILE A 320 -1.88 12.15 -8.71
C ILE A 320 -2.40 12.38 -7.30
N ARG A 321 -2.98 13.53 -7.09
CA ARG A 321 -3.49 13.90 -5.78
C ARG A 321 -4.92 13.41 -5.58
N PHE A 322 -5.08 12.26 -4.95
CA PHE A 322 -6.39 11.68 -4.62
C PHE A 322 -7.01 12.33 -3.38
N THR A 323 -6.19 12.74 -2.42
CA THR A 323 -6.62 13.30 -1.13
C THR A 323 -5.52 14.19 -0.58
N VAL A 324 -5.83 14.99 0.44
CA VAL A 324 -4.85 15.76 1.22
C VAL A 324 -4.08 14.90 2.23
N ILE A 325 -4.51 13.65 2.43
CA ILE A 325 -3.77 12.65 3.22
C ILE A 325 -2.69 12.08 2.30
N THR A 326 -1.43 12.33 2.65
CA THR A 326 -0.30 11.90 1.82
C THR A 326 -0.09 10.39 1.93
N ASP A 327 -0.12 9.70 0.79
CA ASP A 327 0.22 8.28 0.72
C ASP A 327 1.75 8.13 0.66
N VAL A 328 2.32 7.39 1.59
CA VAL A 328 3.78 7.17 1.69
C VAL A 328 4.06 5.68 1.88
N PRO A 329 5.21 5.17 1.38
CA PRO A 329 5.61 3.77 1.61
C PRO A 329 5.66 3.42 3.10
N LEU A 330 5.27 2.19 3.44
CA LEU A 330 5.22 1.70 4.84
C LEU A 330 6.59 1.71 5.53
N GLU A 331 7.67 1.61 4.76
CA GLU A 331 9.05 1.70 5.28
C GLU A 331 9.58 3.13 5.41
N THR A 332 8.76 4.14 5.12
CA THR A 332 9.16 5.55 5.28
C THR A 332 9.13 5.93 6.75
N PRO A 333 10.27 6.39 7.32
CA PRO A 333 10.29 6.92 8.67
C PRO A 333 9.31 8.10 8.82
N PRO A 334 8.59 8.22 9.94
CA PRO A 334 7.73 9.37 10.18
C PRO A 334 8.57 10.66 10.25
N SER A 335 8.13 11.68 9.51
CA SER A 335 8.63 13.05 9.68
C SER A 335 7.97 13.64 10.90
N TYR A 336 8.73 14.33 11.75
CA TYR A 336 8.19 14.95 12.95
C TYR A 336 8.88 16.27 13.30
N PHE A 337 8.17 17.11 14.03
CA PHE A 337 8.68 18.35 14.62
C PHE A 337 8.07 18.56 16.00
N ILE A 338 8.90 18.91 16.98
CA ILE A 338 8.49 19.17 18.35
C ILE A 338 8.75 20.65 18.67
N TYR A 339 7.72 21.35 19.12
CA TYR A 339 7.82 22.74 19.53
C TYR A 339 7.05 22.97 20.83
N GLY A 340 7.72 23.39 21.88
CA GLY A 340 7.10 23.58 23.20
C GLY A 340 6.39 22.33 23.76
N GLY A 341 6.87 21.13 23.40
CA GLY A 341 6.25 19.86 23.76
C GLY A 341 5.07 19.42 22.89
N LEU A 342 4.67 20.24 21.93
CA LEU A 342 3.69 19.86 20.91
C LEU A 342 4.39 19.02 19.84
N LEU A 343 3.97 17.78 19.65
CA LEU A 343 4.48 16.87 18.62
C LEU A 343 3.64 16.98 17.34
N PHE A 344 4.26 17.43 16.27
CA PHE A 344 3.62 17.56 14.96
C PHE A 344 4.15 16.55 13.96
N GLU A 345 3.26 15.98 13.14
CA GLU A 345 3.58 15.14 11.98
C GLU A 345 2.75 15.56 10.77
N PRO A 346 3.21 15.24 9.53
CA PRO A 346 2.33 15.35 8.38
C PRO A 346 1.24 14.29 8.45
N LEU A 347 0.01 14.63 8.06
CA LEU A 347 -1.08 13.67 7.96
C LEU A 347 -0.84 12.72 6.78
N THR A 348 -0.33 11.54 7.08
CA THR A 348 -0.07 10.47 6.11
C THR A 348 -1.02 9.29 6.29
N SER A 349 -1.11 8.43 5.27
CA SER A 349 -1.84 7.15 5.36
C SER A 349 -1.32 6.27 6.48
N ASN A 350 0.01 6.23 6.67
CA ASN A 350 0.66 5.42 7.71
C ASN A 350 0.30 5.94 9.11
N TYR A 351 0.38 7.27 9.31
CA TYR A 351 -0.04 7.89 10.56
C TYR A 351 -1.51 7.58 10.88
N LEU A 352 -2.40 7.78 9.90
CA LEU A 352 -3.82 7.52 10.07
C LEU A 352 -4.10 6.06 10.44
N SER A 353 -3.42 5.10 9.81
CA SER A 353 -3.54 3.68 10.15
C SER A 353 -3.10 3.41 11.58
N ALA A 354 -1.95 3.94 12.00
CA ALA A 354 -1.44 3.80 13.36
C ALA A 354 -2.38 4.44 14.41
N ALA A 355 -2.98 5.59 14.09
CA ALA A 355 -3.94 6.26 14.97
C ALA A 355 -5.24 5.45 15.14
N ILE A 356 -5.74 4.82 14.06
CA ILE A 356 -6.90 3.92 14.10
C ILE A 356 -6.61 2.71 14.99
N ASP A 357 -5.45 2.08 14.83
CA ASP A 357 -5.06 0.88 15.57
C ASP A 357 -4.84 1.15 17.07
N SER A 358 -4.60 2.41 17.47
CA SER A 358 -4.35 2.80 18.87
C SER A 358 -5.61 3.06 19.70
N ASP A 359 -6.82 2.84 19.15
CA ASP A 359 -8.12 3.21 19.79
C ASP A 359 -8.23 4.70 20.18
N ALA A 360 -7.37 5.55 19.65
CA ALA A 360 -7.40 6.98 19.93
C ALA A 360 -8.59 7.67 19.26
N TRP A 361 -9.04 8.82 19.81
CA TRP A 361 -10.05 9.63 19.15
C TRP A 361 -9.53 10.21 17.83
N ILE A 362 -10.09 9.77 16.71
CA ILE A 362 -9.68 10.14 15.35
C ILE A 362 -10.75 10.90 14.58
N GLY A 363 -11.76 11.44 15.26
CA GLY A 363 -12.90 12.10 14.60
C GLY A 363 -12.47 13.25 13.68
N SER A 364 -11.50 14.08 14.08
CA SER A 364 -10.92 15.14 13.24
C SER A 364 -10.26 14.57 11.99
N LEU A 365 -9.46 13.50 12.13
CA LEU A 365 -8.73 12.87 11.02
C LEU A 365 -9.67 12.25 9.99
N ILE A 366 -10.75 11.58 10.44
CA ILE A 366 -11.78 11.02 9.56
C ILE A 366 -12.54 12.14 8.83
N SER A 367 -12.79 13.27 9.51
CA SER A 367 -13.51 14.40 8.92
C SER A 367 -12.77 15.03 7.73
N VAL A 368 -11.44 14.90 7.66
CA VAL A 368 -10.61 15.38 6.56
C VAL A 368 -11.04 14.76 5.24
N ARG A 369 -11.31 13.45 5.20
CA ARG A 369 -11.79 12.77 4.00
C ARG A 369 -13.11 13.32 3.48
N ASN A 370 -13.97 13.76 4.38
CA ASN A 370 -15.31 14.27 4.04
C ASN A 370 -15.31 15.77 3.66
N LYS A 371 -14.23 16.48 3.96
CA LYS A 371 -14.08 17.93 3.74
C LYS A 371 -12.94 18.28 2.77
N GLU A 372 -12.61 17.40 1.83
CA GLU A 372 -11.46 17.60 0.92
C GLU A 372 -11.42 18.99 0.25
N ASP A 373 -12.58 19.50 -0.20
CA ASP A 373 -12.65 20.81 -0.84
C ASP A 373 -12.22 21.95 0.09
N SER A 374 -12.35 21.77 1.42
CA SER A 374 -11.93 22.76 2.42
C SER A 374 -10.41 22.86 2.56
N TYR A 375 -9.69 21.80 2.14
CA TYR A 375 -8.24 21.69 2.27
C TYR A 375 -7.49 21.77 0.95
N LYS A 376 -8.13 22.19 -0.13
CA LYS A 376 -7.53 22.27 -1.48
C LYS A 376 -6.27 23.15 -1.57
N ASP A 377 -6.14 24.13 -0.67
CA ASP A 377 -4.99 25.05 -0.63
C ASP A 377 -3.76 24.43 0.03
N TYR A 378 -3.89 23.28 0.70
CA TYR A 378 -2.78 22.57 1.34
C TYR A 378 -2.26 21.48 0.43
N LYS A 379 -0.96 21.36 0.28
CA LYS A 379 -0.33 20.18 -0.33
C LYS A 379 -0.31 19.01 0.65
N GLN A 380 -0.16 19.32 1.95
CA GLN A 380 -0.08 18.35 3.02
C GLN A 380 -0.64 19.00 4.30
N LEU A 381 -1.47 18.26 5.04
CA LEU A 381 -1.95 18.69 6.34
C LEU A 381 -0.99 18.28 7.46
N VAL A 382 -1.02 19.03 8.55
CA VAL A 382 -0.23 18.78 9.75
C VAL A 382 -1.15 18.39 10.89
N VAL A 383 -0.74 17.37 11.64
CA VAL A 383 -1.44 16.87 12.81
C VAL A 383 -0.61 17.15 14.06
N LEU A 384 -1.25 17.70 15.09
CA LEU A 384 -0.76 17.61 16.45
C LEU A 384 -1.07 16.19 16.96
N VAL A 385 -0.03 15.36 16.97
CA VAL A 385 -0.12 13.95 17.37
C VAL A 385 -0.50 13.83 18.85
N ARG A 386 0.26 14.51 19.68
CA ARG A 386 0.06 14.61 21.14
C ARG A 386 0.86 15.77 21.72
N VAL A 387 0.57 16.07 22.97
CA VAL A 387 1.36 16.98 23.78
C VAL A 387 2.27 16.17 24.72
N LEU A 388 3.51 16.56 24.83
CA LEU A 388 4.46 16.13 25.85
C LEU A 388 4.32 17.09 27.02
N PRO A 389 3.62 16.74 28.13
CA PRO A 389 3.30 17.68 29.19
C PRO A 389 4.54 18.34 29.79
N PHE A 390 4.54 19.66 29.86
CA PHE A 390 5.60 20.48 30.45
C PHE A 390 5.04 21.83 30.91
N ASP A 391 5.81 22.62 31.65
CA ASP A 391 5.30 23.90 32.19
C ASP A 391 4.83 24.85 31.08
N VAL A 392 5.54 24.90 29.95
CA VAL A 392 5.25 25.82 28.84
C VAL A 392 3.95 25.50 28.10
N ASN A 393 3.44 24.28 28.20
CA ASN A 393 2.21 23.85 27.52
C ASN A 393 1.09 23.43 28.50
N LEU A 394 1.14 23.97 29.71
CA LEU A 394 0.16 23.67 30.74
C LEU A 394 -1.28 23.99 30.26
N GLY A 395 -2.18 23.04 30.43
CA GLY A 395 -3.59 23.12 30.01
C GLY A 395 -3.87 22.49 28.63
N TYR A 396 -2.84 22.03 27.91
CA TYR A 396 -3.00 21.38 26.59
C TYR A 396 -2.70 19.87 26.58
N SER A 397 -2.43 19.27 27.74
CA SER A 397 -1.95 17.86 27.86
C SER A 397 -2.88 16.82 27.25
N ASP A 398 -4.17 17.10 27.16
CA ASP A 398 -5.18 16.15 26.68
C ASP A 398 -5.43 16.27 25.16
N LEU A 399 -4.78 17.21 24.49
CA LEU A 399 -4.93 17.39 23.06
C LEU A 399 -4.14 16.31 22.30
N SER A 400 -4.82 15.66 21.36
CA SER A 400 -4.23 14.69 20.45
C SER A 400 -5.03 14.56 19.15
N ASN A 401 -4.37 14.16 18.08
CA ASN A 401 -4.97 13.94 16.76
C ASN A 401 -5.72 15.18 16.20
N GLU A 402 -5.21 16.38 16.49
CA GLU A 402 -5.78 17.63 16.04
C GLU A 402 -5.18 18.07 14.70
N VAL A 403 -6.02 18.36 13.72
CA VAL A 403 -5.57 18.90 12.43
C VAL A 403 -5.31 20.38 12.57
N ILE A 404 -4.06 20.79 12.42
CA ILE A 404 -3.65 22.19 12.48
C ILE A 404 -3.78 22.82 11.09
N ILE A 405 -4.45 23.97 10.99
CA ILE A 405 -4.70 24.63 9.69
C ILE A 405 -3.98 25.97 9.56
N LYS A 406 -3.57 26.61 10.67
CA LYS A 406 -2.84 27.87 10.60
C LYS A 406 -1.78 27.98 11.70
N VAL A 407 -0.77 28.82 11.44
CA VAL A 407 0.23 29.28 12.39
C VAL A 407 0.19 30.80 12.38
N ASN A 408 -0.08 31.43 13.52
CA ASN A 408 -0.24 32.92 13.65
C ASN A 408 -1.21 33.48 12.60
N GLY A 409 -2.35 32.82 12.38
CA GLY A 409 -3.37 33.23 11.42
C GLY A 409 -3.04 32.94 9.94
N GLU A 410 -1.84 32.51 9.62
CA GLU A 410 -1.42 32.19 8.25
C GLU A 410 -1.52 30.69 7.93
N LYS A 411 -2.05 30.37 6.74
CA LYS A 411 -1.99 29.00 6.19
C LYS A 411 -0.54 28.65 5.83
N TYR A 412 -0.27 27.36 5.76
CA TYR A 412 0.99 26.79 5.26
C TYR A 412 0.69 25.89 4.04
N GLU A 413 1.71 25.55 3.27
CA GLU A 413 1.57 24.75 2.07
C GLU A 413 1.73 23.24 2.37
N ASP A 414 2.78 22.89 3.10
CA ASP A 414 3.17 21.52 3.48
C ASP A 414 3.88 21.53 4.85
N PHE A 415 4.33 20.35 5.30
CA PHE A 415 4.99 20.19 6.60
C PHE A 415 6.31 20.98 6.70
N LYS A 416 7.05 21.11 5.61
CA LYS A 416 8.29 21.93 5.60
C LYS A 416 7.98 23.41 5.74
N ASP A 417 6.97 23.91 5.05
CA ASP A 417 6.53 25.31 5.18
C ASP A 417 5.96 25.58 6.57
N PHE A 418 5.18 24.63 7.14
CA PHE A 418 4.72 24.71 8.52
C PHE A 418 5.89 24.87 9.50
N THR A 419 6.87 23.94 9.44
CA THR A 419 8.05 23.95 10.32
C THR A 419 8.85 25.26 10.15
N ARG A 420 9.01 25.74 8.92
CA ARG A 420 9.68 27.00 8.62
C ARG A 420 8.97 28.19 9.25
N LYS A 421 7.62 28.25 9.18
CA LYS A 421 6.81 29.31 9.78
C LYS A 421 6.97 29.30 11.29
N VAL A 422 6.91 28.14 11.93
CA VAL A 422 7.09 28.01 13.38
C VAL A 422 8.49 28.45 13.81
N LYS A 423 9.55 28.02 13.14
CA LYS A 423 10.95 28.39 13.45
C LYS A 423 11.24 29.89 13.28
N ASN A 424 10.52 30.57 12.39
CA ASN A 424 10.76 31.99 12.07
C ASN A 424 9.84 32.94 12.81
N VAL A 425 9.08 32.48 13.80
CA VAL A 425 8.19 33.34 14.62
C VAL A 425 9.02 34.37 15.35
N LYS A 426 8.56 35.66 15.27
CA LYS A 426 9.19 36.81 15.92
C LYS A 426 8.28 37.47 16.94
N SER A 427 7.01 37.09 17.00
CA SER A 427 6.04 37.56 17.97
C SER A 427 6.33 37.02 19.36
N GLU A 428 5.79 37.62 20.39
CA GLU A 428 5.87 37.13 21.77
C GLU A 428 5.19 35.79 21.94
N PHE A 429 4.08 35.56 21.23
CA PHE A 429 3.32 34.33 21.25
C PHE A 429 3.29 33.69 19.88
N ILE A 430 3.20 32.36 19.87
CA ILE A 430 2.85 31.56 18.71
C ILE A 430 1.46 30.96 18.91
N VAL A 431 0.65 30.97 17.85
CA VAL A 431 -0.73 30.52 17.87
C VAL A 431 -0.89 29.43 16.81
N PHE A 432 -1.33 28.24 17.19
CA PHE A 432 -1.73 27.16 16.28
C PHE A 432 -3.25 27.08 16.30
N GLU A 433 -3.89 27.19 15.14
CA GLU A 433 -5.34 27.07 14.98
C GLU A 433 -5.67 25.69 14.37
N ASN A 434 -6.58 24.93 15.02
CA ASN A 434 -7.05 23.65 14.49
C ASN A 434 -8.22 23.85 13.51
N ASP A 435 -8.70 22.77 12.90
CA ASP A 435 -9.79 22.78 11.90
C ASP A 435 -11.17 23.08 12.49
N ARG A 436 -11.30 23.16 13.82
CA ARG A 436 -12.52 23.59 14.54
C ARG A 436 -12.47 25.05 14.97
N GLY A 437 -11.33 25.71 14.81
CA GLY A 437 -11.11 27.10 15.23
C GLY A 437 -10.64 27.23 16.68
N ASP A 438 -10.25 26.12 17.35
CA ASP A 438 -9.61 26.21 18.66
C ASP A 438 -8.15 26.62 18.50
N GLU A 439 -7.64 27.40 19.45
CA GLU A 439 -6.29 27.95 19.44
C GLU A 439 -5.41 27.32 20.54
N ILE A 440 -4.19 27.00 20.20
CA ILE A 440 -3.12 26.61 21.12
C ILE A 440 -2.09 27.72 21.10
N VAL A 441 -1.88 28.38 22.25
CA VAL A 441 -1.02 29.55 22.39
C VAL A 441 0.15 29.24 23.30
N LEU A 442 1.39 29.48 22.83
CA LEU A 442 2.59 29.32 23.64
C LEU A 442 3.41 30.64 23.63
N ASP A 443 4.06 30.92 24.78
CA ASP A 443 5.08 31.96 24.86
C ASP A 443 6.38 31.49 24.23
N VAL A 444 6.84 32.22 23.21
CA VAL A 444 8.03 31.84 22.42
C VAL A 444 9.30 31.84 23.25
N ARG A 445 9.43 32.76 24.21
CA ARG A 445 10.61 32.87 25.08
C ARG A 445 10.65 31.71 26.07
N GLU A 446 9.51 31.31 26.63
CA GLU A 446 9.41 30.19 27.55
C GLU A 446 9.70 28.87 26.81
N VAL A 447 9.18 28.71 25.58
CA VAL A 447 9.51 27.55 24.74
C VAL A 447 11.01 27.39 24.54
N GLU A 448 11.68 28.48 24.14
CA GLU A 448 13.14 28.45 23.91
C GLU A 448 13.93 28.21 25.20
N ALA A 449 13.50 28.83 26.32
CA ALA A 449 14.16 28.64 27.60
C ALA A 449 14.04 27.25 28.18
N GLN A 450 12.93 26.54 27.92
CA GLN A 450 12.66 25.21 28.48
C GLN A 450 12.98 24.07 27.52
N LYS A 451 13.35 24.36 26.27
CA LYS A 451 13.55 23.37 25.20
C LYS A 451 14.48 22.22 25.60
N GLU A 452 15.69 22.56 26.10
CA GLU A 452 16.68 21.51 26.44
C GLU A 452 16.21 20.62 27.56
N GLN A 453 15.57 21.18 28.59
CA GLN A 453 15.07 20.43 29.72
C GLN A 453 13.89 19.51 29.31
N LEU A 454 13.00 20.00 28.47
CA LEU A 454 11.92 19.21 27.90
C LEU A 454 12.48 18.00 27.12
N MET A 455 13.43 18.24 26.21
CA MET A 455 14.06 17.19 25.41
C MET A 455 14.73 16.12 26.28
N GLN A 456 15.43 16.55 27.35
CA GLN A 456 16.06 15.62 28.30
C GLN A 456 15.04 14.81 29.09
N ASN A 457 13.95 15.42 29.58
CA ASN A 457 12.91 14.71 30.35
C ASN A 457 12.25 13.61 29.55
N TYR A 458 12.07 13.80 28.25
CA TYR A 458 11.46 12.82 27.35
C TYR A 458 12.47 11.95 26.59
N ASN A 459 13.78 12.07 26.89
CA ASN A 459 14.87 11.35 26.25
C ASN A 459 14.85 11.46 24.73
N ILE A 460 14.62 12.68 24.24
CA ILE A 460 14.54 13.03 22.82
C ILE A 460 15.87 13.65 22.37
N SER A 461 16.50 13.07 21.37
CA SER A 461 17.81 13.52 20.86
C SER A 461 17.73 14.65 19.83
N SER A 462 16.61 14.80 19.15
CA SER A 462 16.38 15.85 18.16
C SER A 462 14.91 16.29 18.20
N ASP A 463 14.68 17.61 18.11
CA ASP A 463 13.35 18.19 18.04
C ASP A 463 12.67 18.01 16.68
N MET A 464 13.38 17.43 15.70
CA MET A 464 12.83 17.17 14.37
C MET A 464 13.52 16.00 13.68
N SER A 465 12.82 15.43 12.72
CA SER A 465 13.34 14.39 11.82
C SER A 465 14.39 14.96 10.85
N SER A 466 15.29 14.10 10.38
CA SER A 466 16.43 14.51 9.54
C SER A 466 16.03 15.03 8.15
N ASP A 467 14.87 14.67 7.65
CA ASP A 467 14.37 15.05 6.32
C ASP A 467 13.81 16.49 6.26
N ILE A 468 13.59 17.11 7.43
CA ILE A 468 13.11 18.50 7.57
C ILE A 468 14.11 19.45 8.29
N GLN A 469 15.31 18.96 8.59
CA GLN A 469 16.39 19.76 9.18
C GLN A 469 16.91 20.87 8.26
#